data_ad37d59fb84e4a7302ec5ed29302581e
#
_entry.id   ad37d59fb84e4a7302ec5ed29302581e
#
_cell.length_a   1.000
_cell.length_b   1.000
_cell.length_c   1.000
_cell.angle_alpha   90.00
_cell.angle_beta   90.00
_cell.angle_gamma   90.00
#
_symmetry.space_group_name_H-M   'P 1'
#
loop_
_entity.id
_entity.type
_entity.pdbx_description
1 polymer ?
#
loop_
_entity_poly.entity_id
_entity_poly.type
_entity_poly.pdbx_seq_one_letter_code
_entity_poly.pdbx_strand_id
1 'polypeptide(L)'
;MILSLICATGLALGRIKVFGVSLGVTFVFFAGIIAGHFGITINPEMLALAQNFGLILYIYSLGLQVGPGFFSSFKQGGLKLNLLAFLLIITGSLTAIAAFWLTDISAPDTVGLLAGAVTNTPMLGAGQQALLQIAPDNAEASNSMAMACAVAYPFGLLGMVLSVMLMKKLLAPKTTGKGGTANTDNTYIAEYQISNPAIFGKTIMDIRKNADCQFVISRVWKDEKLIIPTSETVLEKDEHVLVISGKKDVERIQTIFGHKENTDWNKKGIDWNAIDSQLVSRKILVTKPEHNGARLGDLRLRNSYGINITRVNRAGIDLLPSRNLRLQLGDKLTIVGEARSVENVSIILGNEAKQLKNPNLLSLFIGIILGLVLGSIPIMIPGISTPIKLGIAGGPIIVGILMGAFGPRFHIATYTTRSANLMLRQLGLTIYLAGLGLSAGVGFFETVFTLEGLKWVAVSILICVLPVFITGFAAAKIFKTEYADNVGMLCGGMANPFALDYAGPASEGEDPAVAYATVYPVSIFLRVISAQIIILLLA
;
A
#
# COMPACT_ATOMS: atom_id res chain seq x y z
N MET A 1 -20.78 -19.19 16.98
CA MET A 1 -21.76 -18.14 17.28
C MET A 1 -21.11 -16.92 17.95
N ILE A 2 -20.44 -17.05 19.11
CA ILE A 2 -19.85 -15.92 19.87
C ILE A 2 -18.87 -15.09 19.01
N LEU A 3 -17.87 -15.71 18.36
CA LEU A 3 -16.92 -15.00 17.50
C LEU A 3 -17.62 -14.24 16.36
N SER A 4 -18.63 -14.85 15.72
CA SER A 4 -19.38 -14.19 14.66
C SER A 4 -20.17 -12.98 15.16
N LEU A 5 -20.69 -13.05 16.38
CA LEU A 5 -21.40 -11.93 17.02
C LEU A 5 -20.43 -10.77 17.31
N ILE A 6 -19.26 -11.08 17.90
CA ILE A 6 -18.20 -10.07 18.14
C ILE A 6 -17.75 -9.43 16.83
N CYS A 7 -17.52 -10.24 15.79
CA CYS A 7 -17.16 -9.72 14.46
C CYS A 7 -18.24 -8.80 13.89
N ALA A 8 -19.52 -9.22 13.93
CA ALA A 8 -20.61 -8.44 13.37
C ALA A 8 -20.82 -7.12 14.11
N THR A 9 -20.84 -7.15 15.43
CA THR A 9 -21.00 -5.96 16.28
C THR A 9 -19.81 -5.01 16.13
N GLY A 10 -18.58 -5.54 16.15
CA GLY A 10 -17.38 -4.74 15.97
C GLY A 10 -17.29 -4.08 14.58
N LEU A 11 -17.65 -4.80 13.50
CA LEU A 11 -17.70 -4.23 12.15
C LEU A 11 -18.81 -3.17 12.01
N ALA A 12 -19.96 -3.37 12.67
CA ALA A 12 -21.04 -2.37 12.65
C ALA A 12 -20.62 -1.09 13.37
N LEU A 13 -20.05 -1.20 14.57
CA LEU A 13 -19.54 -0.08 15.36
C LEU A 13 -18.35 0.60 14.66
N GLY A 14 -17.50 -0.17 13.98
CA GLY A 14 -16.38 0.36 13.22
C GLY A 14 -16.74 1.28 12.06
N ARG A 15 -18.01 1.34 11.65
CA ARG A 15 -18.52 2.31 10.66
C ARG A 15 -18.78 3.70 11.26
N ILE A 16 -18.87 3.80 12.57
CA ILE A 16 -19.11 5.07 13.27
C ILE A 16 -17.84 5.91 13.16
N LYS A 17 -18.02 7.15 12.71
CA LYS A 17 -16.93 8.13 12.65
C LYS A 17 -16.97 9.02 13.89
N VAL A 18 -15.90 9.01 14.66
CA VAL A 18 -15.72 9.91 15.81
C VAL A 18 -14.71 10.97 15.40
N PHE A 19 -15.10 12.24 15.42
CA PHE A 19 -14.29 13.38 14.92
C PHE A 19 -13.78 13.20 13.47
N GLY A 20 -14.58 12.53 12.61
CA GLY A 20 -14.20 12.24 11.23
C GLY A 20 -13.32 11.01 11.04
N VAL A 21 -12.82 10.38 12.11
CA VAL A 21 -11.99 9.18 12.09
C VAL A 21 -12.83 7.95 12.40
N SER A 22 -12.68 6.89 11.61
CA SER A 22 -13.30 5.58 11.84
C SER A 22 -12.22 4.58 12.26
N LEU A 23 -12.46 3.83 13.34
CA LEU A 23 -11.55 2.76 13.76
C LEU A 23 -11.67 1.51 12.86
N GLY A 24 -12.69 1.47 11.99
CA GLY A 24 -12.86 0.39 11.02
C GLY A 24 -12.87 -1.00 11.66
N VAL A 25 -12.15 -1.95 11.05
CA VAL A 25 -12.08 -3.35 11.52
C VAL A 25 -11.46 -3.47 12.91
N THR A 26 -10.66 -2.50 13.35
CA THR A 26 -10.04 -2.52 14.70
C THR A 26 -11.09 -2.46 15.81
N PHE A 27 -12.28 -1.93 15.54
CA PHE A 27 -13.36 -1.93 16.52
C PHE A 27 -13.80 -3.34 16.95
N VAL A 28 -13.52 -4.36 16.13
CA VAL A 28 -13.74 -5.77 16.48
C VAL A 28 -12.90 -6.18 17.69
N PHE A 29 -11.68 -5.65 17.79
CA PHE A 29 -10.82 -5.88 18.95
C PHE A 29 -11.47 -5.37 20.24
N PHE A 30 -11.97 -4.13 20.23
CA PHE A 30 -12.66 -3.55 21.38
C PHE A 30 -13.99 -4.24 21.70
N ALA A 31 -14.74 -4.68 20.69
CA ALA A 31 -15.94 -5.48 20.90
C ALA A 31 -15.60 -6.84 21.57
N GLY A 32 -14.48 -7.44 21.18
CA GLY A 32 -13.94 -8.64 21.84
C GLY A 32 -13.55 -8.39 23.29
N ILE A 33 -12.86 -7.27 23.59
CA ILE A 33 -12.48 -6.86 24.95
C ILE A 33 -13.72 -6.71 25.84
N ILE A 34 -14.75 -6.01 25.35
CA ILE A 34 -16.01 -5.85 26.08
C ILE A 34 -16.65 -7.21 26.37
N ALA A 35 -16.71 -8.10 25.35
CA ALA A 35 -17.26 -9.44 25.54
C ALA A 35 -16.48 -10.26 26.58
N GLY A 36 -15.14 -10.22 26.56
CA GLY A 36 -14.27 -10.89 27.53
C GLY A 36 -14.44 -10.34 28.96
N HIS A 37 -14.57 -9.01 29.08
CA HIS A 37 -14.83 -8.37 30.38
C HIS A 37 -16.14 -8.82 31.02
N PHE A 38 -17.19 -9.03 30.22
CA PHE A 38 -18.46 -9.60 30.69
C PHE A 38 -18.42 -11.12 30.92
N GLY A 39 -17.25 -11.75 30.92
CA GLY A 39 -17.07 -13.17 31.19
C GLY A 39 -17.53 -14.10 30.06
N ILE A 40 -17.72 -13.59 28.84
CA ILE A 40 -18.00 -14.44 27.70
C ILE A 40 -16.74 -15.23 27.34
N THR A 41 -16.82 -16.56 27.39
CA THR A 41 -15.70 -17.46 27.12
C THR A 41 -16.00 -18.41 25.99
N ILE A 42 -14.95 -18.85 25.31
CA ILE A 42 -14.96 -19.88 24.27
C ILE A 42 -13.93 -20.94 24.68
N ASN A 43 -14.14 -22.20 24.26
CA ASN A 43 -13.14 -23.24 24.47
C ASN A 43 -11.76 -22.74 24.03
N PRO A 44 -10.72 -22.81 24.88
CA PRO A 44 -9.39 -22.25 24.60
C PRO A 44 -8.75 -22.78 23.34
N GLU A 45 -8.89 -24.05 23.01
CA GLU A 45 -8.34 -24.68 21.81
C GLU A 45 -9.01 -24.11 20.53
N MET A 46 -10.35 -23.97 20.56
CA MET A 46 -11.10 -23.38 19.46
C MET A 46 -10.74 -21.90 19.27
N LEU A 47 -10.51 -21.18 20.38
CA LEU A 47 -10.11 -19.79 20.34
C LEU A 47 -8.70 -19.64 19.74
N ALA A 48 -7.75 -20.46 20.19
CA ALA A 48 -6.39 -20.50 19.67
C ALA A 48 -6.36 -20.86 18.17
N LEU A 49 -7.16 -21.86 17.75
CA LEU A 49 -7.29 -22.21 16.33
C LEU A 49 -7.80 -21.04 15.50
N ALA A 50 -8.84 -20.35 15.97
CA ALA A 50 -9.41 -19.20 15.27
C ALA A 50 -8.41 -18.03 15.16
N GLN A 51 -7.71 -17.73 16.26
CA GLN A 51 -6.66 -16.69 16.29
C GLN A 51 -5.51 -17.02 15.34
N ASN A 52 -4.96 -18.22 15.40
CA ASN A 52 -3.83 -18.64 14.57
C ASN A 52 -4.22 -18.69 13.08
N PHE A 53 -5.36 -19.28 12.76
CA PHE A 53 -5.85 -19.33 11.38
C PHE A 53 -6.15 -17.94 10.83
N GLY A 54 -6.81 -17.08 11.62
CA GLY A 54 -7.07 -15.69 11.26
C GLY A 54 -5.78 -14.90 11.00
N LEU A 55 -4.78 -15.06 11.88
CA LEU A 55 -3.48 -14.40 11.77
C LEU A 55 -2.72 -14.85 10.49
N ILE A 56 -2.64 -16.16 10.23
CA ILE A 56 -1.97 -16.72 9.05
C ILE A 56 -2.61 -16.17 7.78
N LEU A 57 -3.94 -16.26 7.68
CA LEU A 57 -4.69 -15.79 6.51
C LEU A 57 -4.51 -14.30 6.28
N TYR A 58 -4.56 -13.51 7.36
CA TYR A 58 -4.35 -12.07 7.33
C TYR A 58 -2.95 -11.71 6.84
N ILE A 59 -1.91 -12.28 7.47
CA ILE A 59 -0.51 -11.93 7.19
C ILE A 59 -0.08 -12.39 5.80
N TYR A 60 -0.47 -13.59 5.38
CA TYR A 60 -0.18 -14.08 4.04
C TYR A 60 -0.85 -13.21 2.95
N SER A 61 -2.14 -12.89 3.13
CA SER A 61 -2.86 -12.02 2.19
C SER A 61 -2.26 -10.60 2.13
N LEU A 62 -1.77 -10.10 3.27
CA LEU A 62 -1.05 -8.84 3.34
C LEU A 62 0.27 -8.91 2.56
N GLY A 63 1.05 -9.99 2.73
CA GLY A 63 2.27 -10.24 1.97
C GLY A 63 2.02 -10.26 0.46
N LEU A 64 0.98 -10.97 -0.01
CA LEU A 64 0.58 -10.98 -1.41
C LEU A 64 0.25 -9.57 -1.94
N GLN A 65 -0.42 -8.76 -1.15
CA GLN A 65 -0.80 -7.40 -1.53
C GLN A 65 0.42 -6.47 -1.67
N VAL A 66 1.37 -6.53 -0.74
CA VAL A 66 2.53 -5.63 -0.73
C VAL A 66 3.67 -6.11 -1.63
N GLY A 67 3.70 -7.41 -1.97
CA GLY A 67 4.76 -8.04 -2.74
C GLY A 67 5.13 -7.34 -4.06
N PRO A 68 4.16 -6.99 -4.93
CA PRO A 68 4.46 -6.30 -6.20
C PRO A 68 5.18 -4.96 -6.02
N GLY A 69 4.89 -4.23 -4.94
CA GLY A 69 5.51 -2.95 -4.61
C GLY A 69 6.84 -3.08 -3.87
N PHE A 70 7.08 -4.20 -3.18
CA PHE A 70 8.21 -4.37 -2.25
C PHE A 70 9.56 -4.11 -2.91
N PHE A 71 9.88 -4.85 -3.98
CA PHE A 71 11.16 -4.71 -4.67
C PHE A 71 11.25 -3.45 -5.56
N SER A 72 10.12 -2.95 -6.05
CA SER A 72 10.11 -1.73 -6.84
C SER A 72 10.32 -0.48 -5.98
N SER A 73 9.98 -0.54 -4.70
CA SER A 73 10.15 0.55 -3.74
C SER A 73 11.61 0.96 -3.50
N PHE A 74 12.58 0.09 -3.82
CA PHE A 74 14.01 0.40 -3.73
C PHE A 74 14.58 1.08 -4.99
N LYS A 75 13.78 1.23 -6.06
CA LYS A 75 14.18 1.88 -7.32
C LYS A 75 13.71 3.33 -7.36
N GLN A 76 14.30 4.13 -8.26
CA GLN A 76 13.84 5.50 -8.61
C GLN A 76 13.61 6.44 -7.41
N GLY A 77 14.60 6.55 -6.52
CA GLY A 77 14.54 7.46 -5.36
C GLY A 77 13.85 6.88 -4.12
N GLY A 78 13.17 5.75 -4.23
CA GLY A 78 12.51 5.08 -3.11
C GLY A 78 13.47 4.57 -2.03
N LEU A 79 14.74 4.33 -2.35
CA LEU A 79 15.75 3.92 -1.37
C LEU A 79 15.90 4.95 -0.25
N LYS A 80 15.94 6.24 -0.57
CA LYS A 80 16.05 7.33 0.41
C LYS A 80 14.86 7.32 1.38
N LEU A 81 13.64 7.18 0.84
CA LEU A 81 12.42 7.13 1.66
C LEU A 81 12.39 5.88 2.55
N ASN A 82 12.81 4.72 2.02
CA ASN A 82 12.88 3.48 2.80
C ASN A 82 13.95 3.54 3.90
N LEU A 83 15.09 4.20 3.68
CA LEU A 83 16.09 4.44 4.73
C LEU A 83 15.55 5.35 5.84
N LEU A 84 14.79 6.38 5.50
CA LEU A 84 14.13 7.24 6.47
C LEU A 84 13.04 6.48 7.25
N ALA A 85 12.26 5.64 6.58
CA ALA A 85 11.29 4.78 7.24
C ALA A 85 11.97 3.75 8.16
N PHE A 86 13.12 3.21 7.78
CA PHE A 86 13.96 2.37 8.64
C PHE A 86 14.44 3.12 9.88
N LEU A 87 14.89 4.36 9.72
CA LEU A 87 15.25 5.24 10.85
C LEU A 87 14.06 5.45 11.79
N LEU A 88 12.85 5.68 11.26
CA LEU A 88 11.61 5.80 12.03
C LEU A 88 11.33 4.54 12.85
N ILE A 89 11.51 3.37 12.26
CA ILE A 89 11.26 2.09 12.93
C ILE A 89 12.30 1.86 14.04
N ILE A 90 13.58 2.12 13.75
CA ILE A 90 14.66 1.99 14.74
C ILE A 90 14.42 2.95 15.90
N THR A 91 14.14 4.23 15.64
CA THR A 91 13.91 5.21 16.71
C THR A 91 12.69 4.82 17.55
N GLY A 92 11.61 4.29 16.94
CA GLY A 92 10.46 3.77 17.65
C GLY A 92 10.79 2.57 18.53
N SER A 93 11.54 1.62 17.99
CA SER A 93 12.01 0.44 18.73
C SER A 93 12.94 0.81 19.90
N LEU A 94 13.88 1.73 19.66
CA LEU A 94 14.78 2.23 20.72
C LEU A 94 14.00 2.98 21.80
N THR A 95 12.97 3.76 21.43
CA THR A 95 12.12 4.44 22.42
C THR A 95 11.37 3.43 23.29
N ALA A 96 10.87 2.34 22.70
CA ALA A 96 10.22 1.27 23.45
C ALA A 96 11.19 0.53 24.37
N ILE A 97 12.38 0.18 23.88
CA ILE A 97 13.45 -0.45 24.69
C ILE A 97 13.91 0.49 25.82
N ALA A 98 14.05 1.79 25.55
CA ALA A 98 14.37 2.76 26.59
C ALA A 98 13.26 2.85 27.65
N ALA A 99 11.99 2.79 27.23
CA ALA A 99 10.87 2.73 28.18
C ALA A 99 10.91 1.47 29.06
N PHE A 100 11.23 0.31 28.49
CA PHE A 100 11.45 -0.94 29.25
C PHE A 100 12.53 -0.76 30.34
N TRP A 101 13.69 -0.17 30.01
CA TRP A 101 14.78 0.04 30.97
C TRP A 101 14.53 1.16 31.99
N LEU A 102 13.68 2.11 31.67
CA LEU A 102 13.39 3.26 32.54
C LEU A 102 12.12 3.08 33.40
N THR A 103 11.34 2.03 33.12
CA THR A 103 10.07 1.76 33.82
C THR A 103 10.00 0.27 34.19
N ASP A 104 9.07 -0.07 35.07
CA ASP A 104 8.84 -1.47 35.47
C ASP A 104 7.92 -2.23 34.51
N ILE A 105 7.80 -1.77 33.23
CA ILE A 105 6.94 -2.39 32.23
C ILE A 105 7.61 -3.67 31.72
N SER A 106 6.86 -4.78 31.66
CA SER A 106 7.39 -6.06 31.19
C SER A 106 7.79 -6.05 29.72
N ALA A 107 8.66 -6.97 29.30
CA ALA A 107 9.05 -7.10 27.88
C ALA A 107 7.86 -7.38 26.96
N PRO A 108 6.91 -8.30 27.30
CA PRO A 108 5.69 -8.49 26.52
C PRO A 108 4.85 -7.21 26.39
N ASP A 109 4.61 -6.51 27.51
CA ASP A 109 3.82 -5.28 27.50
C ASP A 109 4.46 -4.17 26.69
N THR A 110 5.80 -4.06 26.75
CA THR A 110 6.56 -3.11 25.94
C THR A 110 6.34 -3.33 24.44
N VAL A 111 6.36 -4.58 23.98
CA VAL A 111 6.07 -4.90 22.57
C VAL A 111 4.60 -4.66 22.23
N GLY A 112 3.69 -4.96 23.16
CA GLY A 112 2.27 -4.63 23.03
C GLY A 112 2.05 -3.13 22.88
N LEU A 113 2.65 -2.30 23.74
CA LEU A 113 2.59 -0.83 23.67
C LEU A 113 3.17 -0.31 22.35
N LEU A 114 4.31 -0.85 21.92
CA LEU A 114 4.92 -0.47 20.64
C LEU A 114 4.00 -0.81 19.47
N ALA A 115 3.43 -2.03 19.43
CA ALA A 115 2.52 -2.46 18.37
C ALA A 115 1.25 -1.59 18.32
N GLY A 116 0.68 -1.25 19.47
CA GLY A 116 -0.48 -0.37 19.60
C GLY A 116 -0.17 1.07 19.21
N ALA A 117 0.93 1.64 19.71
CA ALA A 117 1.36 3.01 19.42
C ALA A 117 1.61 3.26 17.93
N VAL A 118 2.06 2.22 17.20
CA VAL A 118 2.24 2.29 15.73
C VAL A 118 1.07 1.70 14.94
N THR A 119 -0.03 1.34 15.62
CA THR A 119 -1.26 0.79 15.02
C THR A 119 -1.02 -0.43 14.12
N ASN A 120 -0.08 -1.32 14.51
CA ASN A 120 0.39 -2.43 13.68
C ASN A 120 0.06 -3.81 14.29
N THR A 121 -1.10 -4.35 13.94
CA THR A 121 -1.55 -5.68 14.40
C THR A 121 -0.70 -6.86 13.91
N PRO A 122 -0.08 -6.87 12.71
CA PRO A 122 0.90 -7.89 12.33
C PRO A 122 2.09 -7.95 13.28
N MET A 123 2.56 -6.80 13.75
CA MET A 123 3.64 -6.67 14.72
C MET A 123 3.27 -7.34 16.06
N LEU A 124 2.05 -7.11 16.54
CA LEU A 124 1.54 -7.76 17.76
C LEU A 124 1.53 -9.27 17.61
N GLY A 125 0.94 -9.80 16.53
CA GLY A 125 0.89 -11.24 16.29
C GLY A 125 2.27 -11.88 16.19
N ALA A 126 3.24 -11.20 15.59
CA ALA A 126 4.61 -11.67 15.52
C ALA A 126 5.29 -11.69 16.89
N GLY A 127 5.07 -10.66 17.71
CA GLY A 127 5.55 -10.60 19.09
C GLY A 127 4.99 -11.71 19.97
N GLN A 128 3.68 -11.94 19.90
CA GLN A 128 3.03 -13.05 20.62
C GLN A 128 3.59 -14.42 20.20
N GLN A 129 3.78 -14.64 18.91
CA GLN A 129 4.37 -15.88 18.42
C GLN A 129 5.82 -16.08 18.87
N ALA A 130 6.63 -15.01 18.90
CA ALA A 130 7.99 -15.06 19.41
C ALA A 130 7.99 -15.37 20.92
N LEU A 131 7.10 -14.75 21.69
CA LEU A 131 6.94 -15.01 23.13
C LEU A 131 6.59 -16.48 23.40
N LEU A 132 5.60 -17.03 22.69
CA LEU A 132 5.18 -18.43 22.85
C LEU A 132 6.24 -19.44 22.41
N GLN A 133 7.23 -19.06 21.62
CA GLN A 133 8.38 -19.92 21.29
C GLN A 133 9.37 -20.02 22.46
N ILE A 134 9.53 -18.94 23.23
CA ILE A 134 10.46 -18.87 24.36
C ILE A 134 9.79 -19.40 25.63
N ALA A 135 8.52 -19.08 25.82
CA ALA A 135 7.72 -19.41 27.00
C ALA A 135 6.35 -19.98 26.55
N PRO A 136 6.28 -21.26 26.12
CA PRO A 136 5.06 -21.86 25.57
C PRO A 136 3.87 -21.86 26.54
N ASP A 137 4.14 -21.98 27.85
CA ASP A 137 3.11 -22.06 28.89
C ASP A 137 2.65 -20.69 29.41
N ASN A 138 3.25 -19.59 28.90
CA ASN A 138 2.97 -18.24 29.40
C ASN A 138 1.88 -17.54 28.55
N ALA A 139 0.69 -18.10 28.52
CA ALA A 139 -0.47 -17.51 27.86
C ALA A 139 -0.88 -16.17 28.52
N GLU A 140 -0.62 -16.00 29.81
CA GLU A 140 -0.93 -14.76 30.52
C GLU A 140 -0.13 -13.58 29.99
N ALA A 141 1.18 -13.73 29.78
CA ALA A 141 2.02 -12.69 29.20
C ALA A 141 1.63 -12.35 27.74
N SER A 142 1.16 -13.35 26.98
CA SER A 142 0.61 -13.10 25.63
C SER A 142 -0.68 -12.28 25.66
N ASN A 143 -1.55 -12.53 26.65
CA ASN A 143 -2.77 -11.75 26.85
C ASN A 143 -2.46 -10.32 27.35
N SER A 144 -1.48 -10.17 28.27
CA SER A 144 -1.01 -8.86 28.73
C SER A 144 -0.46 -8.02 27.57
N MET A 145 0.35 -8.61 26.69
CA MET A 145 0.83 -7.96 25.45
C MET A 145 -0.33 -7.44 24.60
N ALA A 146 -1.40 -8.24 24.45
CA ALA A 146 -2.59 -7.83 23.71
C ALA A 146 -3.33 -6.68 24.40
N MET A 147 -3.44 -6.73 25.73
CA MET A 147 -4.04 -5.69 26.54
C MET A 147 -3.27 -4.38 26.42
N ALA A 148 -1.95 -4.42 26.55
CA ALA A 148 -1.08 -3.25 26.38
C ALA A 148 -1.24 -2.64 24.98
N CYS A 149 -1.33 -3.48 23.94
CA CYS A 149 -1.62 -3.02 22.58
C CYS A 149 -2.99 -2.32 22.48
N ALA A 150 -4.03 -2.88 23.11
CA ALA A 150 -5.37 -2.29 23.11
C ALA A 150 -5.40 -0.92 23.77
N VAL A 151 -4.68 -0.76 24.90
CA VAL A 151 -4.54 0.54 25.59
C VAL A 151 -3.82 1.56 24.70
N ALA A 152 -2.73 1.15 24.07
CA ALA A 152 -1.89 2.04 23.26
C ALA A 152 -2.55 2.46 21.93
N TYR A 153 -3.40 1.61 21.35
CA TYR A 153 -3.91 1.76 19.99
C TYR A 153 -4.66 3.08 19.72
N PRO A 154 -5.62 3.52 20.56
CA PRO A 154 -6.31 4.79 20.36
C PRO A 154 -5.34 5.98 20.42
N PHE A 155 -4.38 5.95 21.33
CA PHE A 155 -3.39 7.01 21.50
C PHE A 155 -2.36 7.02 20.36
N GLY A 156 -2.00 5.87 19.82
CA GLY A 156 -1.20 5.74 18.60
C GLY A 156 -1.88 6.36 17.39
N LEU A 157 -3.18 6.08 17.21
CA LEU A 157 -3.96 6.65 16.12
C LEU A 157 -4.06 8.18 16.23
N LEU A 158 -4.48 8.68 17.39
CA LEU A 158 -4.62 10.12 17.63
C LEU A 158 -3.28 10.83 17.62
N GLY A 159 -2.27 10.25 18.27
CA GLY A 159 -0.90 10.79 18.32
C GLY A 159 -0.30 10.97 16.93
N MET A 160 -0.51 10.01 16.03
CA MET A 160 -0.04 10.11 14.65
C MET A 160 -0.76 11.21 13.87
N VAL A 161 -2.10 11.30 13.97
CA VAL A 161 -2.89 12.36 13.32
C VAL A 161 -2.45 13.73 13.81
N LEU A 162 -2.33 13.90 15.13
CA LEU A 162 -1.88 15.16 15.73
C LEU A 162 -0.43 15.50 15.31
N SER A 163 0.46 14.51 15.26
CA SER A 163 1.83 14.69 14.78
C SER A 163 1.88 15.18 13.33
N VAL A 164 1.07 14.60 12.44
CA VAL A 164 0.98 15.02 11.03
C VAL A 164 0.44 16.45 10.93
N MET A 165 -0.61 16.78 11.70
CA MET A 165 -1.17 18.13 11.71
C MET A 165 -0.15 19.17 12.22
N LEU A 166 0.63 18.83 13.25
CA LEU A 166 1.66 19.70 13.78
C LEU A 166 2.85 19.84 12.82
N MET A 167 3.28 18.74 12.20
CA MET A 167 4.30 18.77 11.14
C MET A 167 3.87 19.63 9.96
N LYS A 168 2.58 19.58 9.57
CA LYS A 168 2.03 20.49 8.56
C LYS A 168 2.20 21.94 8.94
N LYS A 169 1.90 22.30 10.18
CA LYS A 169 2.06 23.68 10.67
C LYS A 169 3.51 24.14 10.72
N LEU A 170 4.43 23.22 11.04
CA LEU A 170 5.86 23.53 11.25
C LEU A 170 6.69 23.49 9.95
N LEU A 171 6.39 22.58 9.03
CA LEU A 171 7.23 22.26 7.88
C LEU A 171 6.56 22.51 6.52
N ALA A 172 5.23 22.62 6.44
CA ALA A 172 4.59 22.91 5.16
C ALA A 172 4.96 24.32 4.68
N PRO A 173 5.29 24.49 3.40
CA PRO A 173 5.51 25.81 2.84
C PRO A 173 4.24 26.64 2.97
N LYS A 174 4.37 27.91 3.33
CA LYS A 174 3.23 28.85 3.42
C LYS A 174 2.76 29.17 1.99
N THR A 175 1.86 28.36 1.45
CA THR A 175 1.25 28.61 0.14
C THR A 175 0.04 29.51 0.31
N THR A 176 0.12 30.71 -0.26
CA THR A 176 -1.02 31.56 -0.58
C THR A 176 -1.64 31.07 -1.89
N GLY A 177 -2.66 30.20 -1.84
CA GLY A 177 -3.31 29.73 -3.06
C GLY A 177 -4.46 28.76 -2.82
N LYS A 178 -5.60 29.09 -3.40
CA LYS A 178 -6.94 28.51 -3.28
C LYS A 178 -6.99 26.98 -3.47
N GLY A 179 -7.75 26.31 -2.61
CA GLY A 179 -7.97 24.87 -2.65
C GLY A 179 -8.62 24.37 -3.95
N GLY A 180 -7.91 23.45 -4.60
CA GLY A 180 -8.41 22.61 -5.67
C GLY A 180 -8.45 21.16 -5.20
N THR A 181 -9.53 20.47 -5.45
CA THR A 181 -9.74 19.04 -5.17
C THR A 181 -8.66 18.19 -5.85
N ALA A 182 -7.85 17.48 -5.07
CA ALA A 182 -6.80 16.60 -5.57
C ALA A 182 -7.39 15.48 -6.46
N ASN A 183 -7.06 15.52 -7.74
CA ASN A 183 -7.27 14.42 -8.67
C ASN A 183 -6.11 13.43 -8.51
N THR A 184 -6.41 12.19 -8.12
CA THR A 184 -5.48 11.06 -7.95
C THR A 184 -4.88 10.52 -9.26
N ASP A 185 -5.08 11.18 -10.38
CA ASP A 185 -4.55 10.80 -11.69
C ASP A 185 -3.14 11.37 -11.87
N ASN A 186 -2.14 10.51 -11.80
CA ASN A 186 -0.74 10.83 -12.11
C ASN A 186 -0.49 11.14 -13.60
N THR A 187 -1.51 10.99 -14.43
CA THR A 187 -1.45 11.29 -15.85
C THR A 187 -2.15 12.61 -16.16
N TYR A 188 -1.55 13.39 -17.03
CA TYR A 188 -2.07 14.66 -17.52
C TYR A 188 -2.27 14.58 -19.04
N ILE A 189 -3.42 15.03 -19.52
CA ILE A 189 -3.81 15.00 -20.91
C ILE A 189 -3.97 16.43 -21.38
N ALA A 190 -3.23 16.80 -22.42
CA ALA A 190 -3.34 18.12 -23.03
C ALA A 190 -3.17 18.04 -24.55
N GLU A 191 -3.81 18.97 -25.23
CA GLU A 191 -3.65 19.18 -26.66
C GLU A 191 -2.62 20.28 -26.89
N TYR A 192 -1.72 20.05 -27.85
CA TYR A 192 -0.69 20.99 -28.23
C TYR A 192 -0.73 21.22 -29.75
N GLN A 193 -0.67 22.48 -30.16
CA GLN A 193 -0.37 22.85 -31.52
C GLN A 193 1.15 22.83 -31.75
N ILE A 194 1.59 22.12 -32.76
CA ILE A 194 3.02 21.99 -33.08
C ILE A 194 3.55 23.30 -33.61
N SER A 195 4.29 24.03 -32.79
CA SER A 195 4.88 25.32 -33.12
C SER A 195 6.40 25.36 -32.94
N ASN A 196 7.01 24.30 -32.36
CA ASN A 196 8.46 24.23 -32.20
C ASN A 196 9.16 23.77 -33.48
N PRO A 197 9.98 24.63 -34.13
CA PRO A 197 10.68 24.27 -35.38
C PRO A 197 11.63 23.07 -35.21
N ALA A 198 12.11 22.79 -34.00
CA ALA A 198 13.04 21.70 -33.74
C ALA A 198 12.46 20.32 -34.01
N ILE A 199 11.13 20.19 -34.10
CA ILE A 199 10.45 18.90 -34.31
C ILE A 199 9.75 18.79 -35.67
N PHE A 200 9.76 19.84 -36.50
CA PHE A 200 9.17 19.78 -37.82
C PHE A 200 9.87 18.75 -38.71
N GLY A 201 9.10 17.94 -39.40
CA GLY A 201 9.59 16.87 -40.27
C GLY A 201 10.25 15.71 -39.55
N LYS A 202 10.22 15.66 -38.21
CA LYS A 202 10.78 14.55 -37.43
C LYS A 202 9.73 13.49 -37.12
N THR A 203 10.19 12.24 -37.05
CA THR A 203 9.34 11.14 -36.61
C THR A 203 9.10 11.20 -35.09
N ILE A 204 7.98 10.70 -34.65
CA ILE A 204 7.68 10.56 -33.19
C ILE A 204 8.79 9.78 -32.48
N MET A 205 9.40 8.79 -33.17
CA MET A 205 10.52 8.03 -32.63
C MET A 205 11.74 8.91 -32.36
N ASP A 206 12.09 9.80 -33.28
CA ASP A 206 13.24 10.70 -33.12
C ASP A 206 13.01 11.74 -32.03
N ILE A 207 11.80 12.27 -31.94
CA ILE A 207 11.41 13.20 -30.87
C ILE A 207 11.52 12.51 -29.50
N ARG A 208 11.04 11.27 -29.37
CA ARG A 208 11.12 10.51 -28.14
C ARG A 208 12.53 10.10 -27.72
N LYS A 209 13.45 9.85 -28.68
CA LYS A 209 14.85 9.54 -28.36
C LYS A 209 15.57 10.71 -27.71
N ASN A 210 15.22 11.92 -28.13
CA ASN A 210 15.86 13.16 -27.69
C ASN A 210 15.15 13.85 -26.52
N ALA A 211 14.01 13.30 -26.08
CA ALA A 211 13.22 13.85 -24.98
C ALA A 211 13.64 13.22 -23.64
N ASP A 212 13.99 14.06 -22.67
CA ASP A 212 14.29 13.64 -21.29
C ASP A 212 13.03 13.35 -20.44
N CYS A 213 11.86 13.22 -21.09
CA CYS A 213 10.58 12.96 -20.44
C CYS A 213 9.79 11.84 -21.12
N GLN A 214 8.88 11.24 -20.38
CA GLN A 214 8.03 10.17 -20.91
C GLN A 214 6.65 10.73 -21.30
N PHE A 215 6.24 10.50 -22.53
CA PHE A 215 4.92 10.85 -23.02
C PHE A 215 4.39 9.85 -24.05
N VAL A 216 3.08 9.90 -24.25
CA VAL A 216 2.37 9.15 -25.30
C VAL A 216 1.54 10.11 -26.11
N ILE A 217 1.76 10.16 -27.43
CA ILE A 217 0.86 10.87 -28.33
C ILE A 217 -0.30 9.93 -28.62
N SER A 218 -1.49 10.31 -28.17
CA SER A 218 -2.71 9.51 -28.33
C SER A 218 -3.29 9.67 -29.73
N ARG A 219 -3.32 10.90 -30.22
CA ARG A 219 -3.97 11.29 -31.49
C ARG A 219 -3.19 12.42 -32.14
N VAL A 220 -3.25 12.48 -33.46
CA VAL A 220 -2.73 13.58 -34.28
C VAL A 220 -3.83 14.00 -35.25
N TRP A 221 -4.11 15.30 -35.33
CA TRP A 221 -4.97 15.92 -36.35
C TRP A 221 -4.08 16.34 -37.50
N LYS A 222 -4.24 15.65 -38.62
CA LYS A 222 -3.50 15.91 -39.88
C LYS A 222 -4.50 15.96 -41.01
N ASP A 223 -4.43 17.02 -41.85
CA ASP A 223 -5.29 17.21 -43.03
C ASP A 223 -6.79 17.04 -42.68
N GLU A 224 -7.23 17.69 -41.61
CA GLU A 224 -8.61 17.61 -41.06
C GLU A 224 -9.06 16.18 -40.65
N LYS A 225 -8.13 15.23 -40.62
CA LYS A 225 -8.40 13.86 -40.19
C LYS A 225 -7.68 13.54 -38.91
N LEU A 226 -8.36 12.80 -38.05
CA LEU A 226 -7.80 12.29 -36.82
C LEU A 226 -7.13 10.94 -37.08
N ILE A 227 -5.84 10.83 -36.77
CA ILE A 227 -5.08 9.60 -36.97
C ILE A 227 -4.48 9.10 -35.65
N ILE A 228 -4.34 7.77 -35.52
CA ILE A 228 -3.55 7.15 -34.46
C ILE A 228 -2.09 7.14 -34.92
N PRO A 229 -1.20 7.90 -34.26
CA PRO A 229 0.16 7.98 -34.70
C PRO A 229 0.94 6.70 -34.41
N THR A 230 1.85 6.35 -35.31
CA THR A 230 2.86 5.30 -35.12
C THR A 230 4.22 5.94 -34.74
N SER A 231 5.25 5.13 -34.52
CA SER A 231 6.61 5.63 -34.30
C SER A 231 7.19 6.36 -35.53
N GLU A 232 6.71 6.01 -36.72
CA GLU A 232 7.13 6.55 -38.03
C GLU A 232 6.32 7.77 -38.43
N THR A 233 5.28 8.13 -37.71
CA THR A 233 4.48 9.32 -38.03
C THR A 233 5.34 10.57 -37.93
N VAL A 234 5.40 11.33 -39.01
CA VAL A 234 6.10 12.60 -39.09
C VAL A 234 5.17 13.71 -38.64
N LEU A 235 5.66 14.59 -37.78
CA LEU A 235 4.93 15.75 -37.28
C LEU A 235 5.32 16.99 -38.06
N GLU A 236 4.31 17.77 -38.48
CA GLU A 236 4.48 18.97 -39.25
C GLU A 236 4.02 20.22 -38.50
N LYS A 237 4.35 21.38 -39.01
CA LYS A 237 3.94 22.66 -38.45
C LYS A 237 2.41 22.77 -38.40
N ASP A 238 1.88 23.41 -37.37
CA ASP A 238 0.45 23.67 -37.13
C ASP A 238 -0.46 22.44 -36.98
N GLU A 239 0.08 21.22 -36.98
CA GLU A 239 -0.68 20.03 -36.59
C GLU A 239 -1.00 20.05 -35.09
N HIS A 240 -2.12 19.43 -34.71
CA HIS A 240 -2.52 19.30 -33.33
C HIS A 240 -2.26 17.88 -32.83
N VAL A 241 -1.72 17.76 -31.62
CA VAL A 241 -1.40 16.47 -30.99
C VAL A 241 -2.01 16.38 -29.60
N LEU A 242 -2.69 15.28 -29.32
CA LEU A 242 -3.17 14.96 -27.96
C LEU A 242 -2.11 14.15 -27.24
N VAL A 243 -1.48 14.76 -26.22
CA VAL A 243 -0.37 14.17 -25.49
C VAL A 243 -0.80 13.77 -24.09
N ILE A 244 -0.40 12.58 -23.67
CA ILE A 244 -0.56 12.07 -22.32
C ILE A 244 0.82 11.95 -21.69
N SER A 245 1.04 12.62 -20.58
CA SER A 245 2.31 12.67 -19.86
C SER A 245 2.11 12.52 -18.35
N GLY A 246 3.20 12.45 -17.60
CA GLY A 246 3.18 12.67 -16.15
C GLY A 246 2.95 14.16 -15.84
N LYS A 247 2.26 14.47 -14.77
CA LYS A 247 2.03 15.87 -14.34
C LYS A 247 3.34 16.67 -14.19
N LYS A 248 4.41 16.00 -13.78
CA LYS A 248 5.76 16.59 -13.62
C LYS A 248 6.41 17.03 -14.94
N ASP A 249 5.97 16.47 -16.06
CA ASP A 249 6.59 16.68 -17.37
C ASP A 249 5.84 17.68 -18.26
N VAL A 250 4.74 18.27 -17.77
CA VAL A 250 3.86 19.16 -18.57
C VAL A 250 4.60 20.35 -19.16
N GLU A 251 5.44 21.03 -18.39
CA GLU A 251 6.24 22.17 -18.86
C GLU A 251 7.26 21.76 -19.92
N ARG A 252 7.91 20.59 -19.72
CA ARG A 252 8.85 20.03 -20.71
C ARG A 252 8.15 19.65 -22.00
N ILE A 253 6.96 19.05 -21.90
CA ILE A 253 6.13 18.70 -23.05
C ILE A 253 5.72 19.94 -23.82
N GLN A 254 5.34 21.01 -23.13
CA GLN A 254 5.03 22.29 -23.76
C GLN A 254 6.25 22.86 -24.49
N THR A 255 7.44 22.75 -23.95
CA THR A 255 8.69 23.17 -24.61
C THR A 255 8.97 22.34 -25.86
N ILE A 256 8.65 21.04 -25.86
CA ILE A 256 8.88 20.12 -26.99
C ILE A 256 7.89 20.42 -28.13
N PHE A 257 6.59 20.51 -27.83
CA PHE A 257 5.56 20.61 -28.89
C PHE A 257 5.19 22.04 -29.22
N GLY A 258 5.13 22.93 -28.23
CA GLY A 258 4.83 24.36 -28.45
C GLY A 258 3.56 24.79 -27.73
N HIS A 259 2.61 25.43 -28.43
CA HIS A 259 1.45 26.05 -27.83
C HIS A 259 0.46 25.02 -27.27
N LYS A 260 0.11 25.19 -26.00
CA LYS A 260 -0.91 24.35 -25.34
C LYS A 260 -2.28 24.95 -25.59
N GLU A 261 -3.21 24.11 -26.05
CA GLU A 261 -4.62 24.48 -26.20
C GLU A 261 -5.36 24.58 -24.87
N ASN A 262 -6.36 25.45 -24.81
CA ASN A 262 -7.12 25.72 -23.57
C ASN A 262 -8.15 24.66 -23.21
N THR A 263 -8.31 23.63 -24.02
CA THR A 263 -9.28 22.56 -23.77
C THR A 263 -8.83 21.70 -22.59
N ASP A 264 -9.67 21.60 -21.56
CA ASP A 264 -9.38 20.76 -20.38
C ASP A 264 -9.79 19.30 -20.62
N TRP A 265 -8.85 18.50 -21.08
CA TRP A 265 -9.01 17.08 -21.37
C TRP A 265 -8.98 16.18 -20.11
N ASN A 266 -8.83 16.75 -18.91
CA ASN A 266 -8.75 16.01 -17.65
C ASN A 266 -10.08 15.93 -16.89
N LYS A 267 -11.15 16.54 -17.40
CA LYS A 267 -12.49 16.50 -16.80
C LYS A 267 -13.03 15.06 -16.73
N LYS A 268 -13.70 14.75 -15.63
CA LYS A 268 -14.45 13.49 -15.52
C LYS A 268 -15.68 13.56 -16.42
N GLY A 269 -15.88 12.53 -17.26
CA GLY A 269 -17.07 12.41 -18.11
C GLY A 269 -16.91 12.86 -19.56
N ILE A 270 -15.68 13.11 -20.03
CA ILE A 270 -15.44 13.32 -21.47
C ILE A 270 -15.83 12.05 -22.22
N ASP A 271 -16.76 12.21 -23.18
CA ASP A 271 -17.09 11.12 -24.11
C ASP A 271 -16.05 11.07 -25.24
N TRP A 272 -15.06 10.22 -25.03
CA TRP A 272 -13.95 10.02 -25.97
C TRP A 272 -14.40 9.42 -27.30
N ASN A 273 -15.60 8.80 -27.35
CA ASN A 273 -16.15 8.23 -28.58
C ASN A 273 -16.90 9.28 -29.41
N ALA A 274 -17.38 10.35 -28.78
CA ALA A 274 -18.02 11.45 -29.48
C ALA A 274 -17.04 12.37 -30.21
N ILE A 275 -15.74 12.32 -29.86
CA ILE A 275 -14.69 13.15 -30.46
C ILE A 275 -14.38 12.70 -31.90
N ASP A 276 -14.47 11.38 -32.15
CA ASP A 276 -14.29 10.82 -33.49
C ASP A 276 -15.12 9.54 -33.62
N SER A 277 -16.00 9.51 -34.62
CA SER A 277 -16.85 8.35 -34.90
C SER A 277 -16.11 7.12 -35.43
N GLN A 278 -14.87 7.28 -35.91
CA GLN A 278 -14.02 6.18 -36.44
C GLN A 278 -13.16 5.53 -35.36
N LEU A 279 -12.81 6.27 -34.32
CA LEU A 279 -11.94 5.79 -33.25
C LEU A 279 -12.71 5.62 -31.95
N VAL A 280 -12.67 4.42 -31.40
CA VAL A 280 -13.26 4.10 -30.11
C VAL A 280 -12.19 4.03 -29.01
N SER A 281 -12.52 4.53 -27.83
CA SER A 281 -11.74 4.35 -26.62
C SER A 281 -12.42 3.32 -25.72
N ARG A 282 -11.74 2.23 -25.41
CA ARG A 282 -12.24 1.19 -24.51
C ARG A 282 -11.23 0.84 -23.42
N LYS A 283 -11.76 0.47 -22.25
CA LYS A 283 -10.99 -0.09 -21.16
C LYS A 283 -11.02 -1.62 -21.26
N ILE A 284 -9.87 -2.22 -21.53
CA ILE A 284 -9.69 -3.67 -21.67
C ILE A 284 -8.96 -4.20 -20.46
N LEU A 285 -9.47 -5.29 -19.89
CA LEU A 285 -8.91 -5.97 -18.75
C LEU A 285 -8.00 -7.11 -19.21
N VAL A 286 -6.76 -7.13 -18.73
CA VAL A 286 -5.84 -8.25 -18.99
C VAL A 286 -6.26 -9.45 -18.15
N THR A 287 -6.77 -10.49 -18.79
CA THR A 287 -7.31 -11.68 -18.09
C THR A 287 -6.63 -12.98 -18.48
N LYS A 288 -5.91 -13.02 -19.62
CA LYS A 288 -5.20 -14.22 -20.04
C LYS A 288 -3.86 -14.38 -19.30
N PRO A 289 -3.62 -15.57 -18.67
CA PRO A 289 -2.40 -15.83 -17.89
C PRO A 289 -1.11 -15.71 -18.72
N GLU A 290 -1.15 -15.99 -20.01
CA GLU A 290 0.02 -15.92 -20.92
C GLU A 290 0.62 -14.51 -21.04
N HIS A 291 -0.19 -13.45 -20.78
CA HIS A 291 0.28 -12.08 -20.81
C HIS A 291 0.79 -11.57 -19.45
N ASN A 292 0.69 -12.41 -18.42
CA ASN A 292 1.17 -12.04 -17.09
C ASN A 292 2.70 -12.01 -17.06
N GLY A 293 3.28 -10.83 -16.78
CA GLY A 293 4.72 -10.59 -16.81
C GLY A 293 5.29 -10.26 -18.19
N ALA A 294 4.50 -10.36 -19.27
CA ALA A 294 4.92 -9.99 -20.62
C ALA A 294 5.21 -8.49 -20.71
N ARG A 295 6.25 -8.09 -21.45
CA ARG A 295 6.52 -6.68 -21.69
C ARG A 295 5.51 -6.13 -22.70
N LEU A 296 4.98 -4.96 -22.43
CA LEU A 296 4.01 -4.30 -23.33
C LEU A 296 4.58 -4.11 -24.75
N GLY A 297 5.88 -3.82 -24.85
CA GLY A 297 6.57 -3.66 -26.14
C GLY A 297 6.67 -4.93 -26.96
N ASP A 298 6.75 -6.10 -26.31
CA ASP A 298 6.90 -7.41 -26.98
C ASP A 298 5.59 -7.83 -27.66
N LEU A 299 4.45 -7.38 -27.15
CA LEU A 299 3.14 -7.68 -27.74
C LEU A 299 2.87 -6.93 -29.06
N ARG A 300 3.68 -5.91 -29.39
CA ARG A 300 3.60 -5.12 -30.64
C ARG A 300 2.19 -4.67 -31.04
N LEU A 301 1.28 -4.51 -30.06
CA LEU A 301 -0.15 -4.25 -30.30
C LEU A 301 -0.39 -3.02 -31.17
N ARG A 302 0.46 -1.99 -31.02
CA ARG A 302 0.38 -0.79 -31.83
C ARG A 302 0.65 -1.05 -33.31
N ASN A 303 1.71 -1.81 -33.62
CA ASN A 303 2.12 -2.04 -35.01
C ASN A 303 1.25 -3.12 -35.68
N SER A 304 0.79 -4.12 -34.91
CA SER A 304 0.03 -5.24 -35.48
C SER A 304 -1.47 -4.95 -35.62
N TYR A 305 -2.01 -4.07 -34.77
CA TYR A 305 -3.46 -3.83 -34.71
C TYR A 305 -3.83 -2.35 -34.89
N GLY A 306 -2.87 -1.45 -35.10
CA GLY A 306 -3.16 -0.02 -35.28
C GLY A 306 -3.82 0.63 -34.06
N ILE A 307 -3.57 0.10 -32.85
CA ILE A 307 -4.15 0.63 -31.60
C ILE A 307 -3.10 1.38 -30.78
N ASN A 308 -3.56 2.29 -29.95
CA ASN A 308 -2.70 2.98 -29.01
C ASN A 308 -3.17 2.72 -27.56
N ILE A 309 -2.23 2.35 -26.69
CA ILE A 309 -2.49 2.22 -25.25
C ILE A 309 -2.11 3.55 -24.62
N THR A 310 -3.09 4.24 -24.05
CA THR A 310 -2.92 5.58 -23.51
C THR A 310 -2.68 5.56 -22.00
N ARG A 311 -3.17 4.53 -21.31
CA ARG A 311 -3.10 4.40 -19.87
C ARG A 311 -3.15 2.94 -19.44
N VAL A 312 -2.43 2.59 -18.38
CA VAL A 312 -2.51 1.30 -17.70
C VAL A 312 -2.91 1.55 -16.26
N ASN A 313 -4.12 1.15 -15.88
CA ASN A 313 -4.56 1.25 -14.49
C ASN A 313 -4.28 -0.07 -13.77
N ARG A 314 -3.40 -0.04 -12.79
CA ARG A 314 -3.06 -1.18 -11.92
C ARG A 314 -3.47 -0.88 -10.50
N ALA A 315 -4.42 -1.63 -9.99
CA ALA A 315 -4.90 -1.51 -8.61
C ALA A 315 -5.32 -0.08 -8.21
N GLY A 316 -5.84 0.71 -9.16
CA GLY A 316 -6.28 2.08 -8.93
C GLY A 316 -5.22 3.15 -9.23
N ILE A 317 -3.98 2.77 -9.53
CA ILE A 317 -2.89 3.68 -9.90
C ILE A 317 -2.76 3.71 -11.43
N ASP A 318 -2.77 4.91 -12.01
CA ASP A 318 -2.56 5.09 -13.44
C ASP A 318 -1.07 5.17 -13.76
N LEU A 319 -0.63 4.26 -14.61
CA LEU A 319 0.74 4.14 -15.10
C LEU A 319 0.81 4.59 -16.56
N LEU A 320 1.89 5.29 -16.91
CA LEU A 320 2.16 5.61 -18.29
C LEU A 320 2.66 4.35 -19.03
N PRO A 321 2.05 3.97 -20.18
CA PRO A 321 2.47 2.79 -20.91
C PRO A 321 3.87 3.00 -21.53
N SER A 322 4.81 2.17 -21.13
CA SER A 322 6.17 2.12 -21.68
C SER A 322 6.45 0.75 -22.27
N ARG A 323 7.42 0.66 -23.22
CA ARG A 323 7.81 -0.63 -23.83
C ARG A 323 8.25 -1.66 -22.80
N ASN A 324 8.88 -1.23 -21.71
CA ASN A 324 9.42 -2.07 -20.65
C ASN A 324 8.39 -2.39 -19.55
N LEU A 325 7.20 -1.76 -19.59
CA LEU A 325 6.14 -2.05 -18.64
C LEU A 325 5.71 -3.51 -18.79
N ARG A 326 5.79 -4.26 -17.69
CA ARG A 326 5.29 -5.64 -17.66
C ARG A 326 3.83 -5.64 -17.26
N LEU A 327 3.01 -6.25 -18.10
CA LEU A 327 1.58 -6.42 -17.82
C LEU A 327 1.39 -7.38 -16.66
N GLN A 328 0.32 -7.15 -15.90
CA GLN A 328 -0.14 -8.05 -14.86
C GLN A 328 -1.62 -8.38 -15.09
N LEU A 329 -2.01 -9.59 -14.69
CA LEU A 329 -3.42 -9.94 -14.66
C LEU A 329 -4.18 -8.91 -13.82
N GLY A 330 -5.32 -8.44 -14.34
CA GLY A 330 -6.10 -7.39 -13.70
C GLY A 330 -5.72 -5.97 -14.06
N ASP A 331 -4.65 -5.74 -14.85
CA ASP A 331 -4.38 -4.42 -15.43
C ASP A 331 -5.53 -4.00 -16.35
N LYS A 332 -6.01 -2.76 -16.18
CA LYS A 332 -7.00 -2.15 -17.08
C LYS A 332 -6.28 -1.24 -18.06
N LEU A 333 -6.23 -1.65 -19.31
CA LEU A 333 -5.61 -0.88 -20.40
C LEU A 333 -6.66 0.04 -21.03
N THR A 334 -6.42 1.35 -21.06
CA THR A 334 -7.21 2.27 -21.90
C THR A 334 -6.61 2.26 -23.29
N ILE A 335 -7.37 1.71 -24.25
CA ILE A 335 -6.94 1.50 -25.63
C ILE A 335 -7.78 2.37 -26.55
N VAL A 336 -7.13 3.00 -27.51
CA VAL A 336 -7.75 3.82 -28.55
C VAL A 336 -7.42 3.20 -29.92
N GLY A 337 -8.41 3.01 -30.76
CA GLY A 337 -8.26 2.42 -32.09
C GLY A 337 -9.59 2.28 -32.80
N GLU A 338 -9.53 1.78 -34.04
CA GLU A 338 -10.74 1.37 -34.74
C GLU A 338 -11.50 0.31 -33.95
N ALA A 339 -12.83 0.33 -34.00
CA ALA A 339 -13.68 -0.57 -33.21
C ALA A 339 -13.31 -2.06 -33.38
N ARG A 340 -13.02 -2.48 -34.62
CA ARG A 340 -12.63 -3.86 -34.96
C ARG A 340 -11.23 -4.22 -34.39
N SER A 341 -10.29 -3.31 -34.46
CA SER A 341 -8.93 -3.50 -33.93
C SER A 341 -8.96 -3.59 -32.40
N VAL A 342 -9.73 -2.75 -31.74
CA VAL A 342 -9.93 -2.77 -30.29
C VAL A 342 -10.58 -4.08 -29.84
N GLU A 343 -11.56 -4.59 -30.62
CA GLU A 343 -12.20 -5.87 -30.34
C GLU A 343 -11.20 -7.04 -30.47
N ASN A 344 -10.38 -7.07 -31.53
CA ASN A 344 -9.34 -8.09 -31.69
C ASN A 344 -8.35 -8.10 -30.53
N VAL A 345 -7.90 -6.91 -30.10
CA VAL A 345 -7.00 -6.79 -28.93
C VAL A 345 -7.70 -7.20 -27.65
N SER A 346 -9.00 -6.95 -27.51
CA SER A 346 -9.83 -7.43 -26.39
C SER A 346 -9.82 -8.96 -26.30
N ILE A 347 -9.95 -9.65 -27.42
CA ILE A 347 -9.89 -11.13 -27.48
C ILE A 347 -8.47 -11.63 -27.13
N ILE A 348 -7.43 -10.95 -27.60
CA ILE A 348 -6.04 -11.32 -27.33
C ILE A 348 -5.74 -11.20 -25.84
N LEU A 349 -6.09 -10.08 -25.21
CA LEU A 349 -5.82 -9.82 -23.80
C LEU A 349 -6.81 -10.54 -22.86
N GLY A 350 -7.91 -11.07 -23.44
CA GLY A 350 -8.92 -11.86 -22.74
C GLY A 350 -10.16 -11.07 -22.38
N ASN A 351 -10.05 -9.88 -21.83
CA ASN A 351 -11.13 -8.95 -21.40
C ASN A 351 -12.38 -9.62 -20.75
N GLU A 352 -12.23 -10.84 -20.27
CA GLU A 352 -13.30 -11.61 -19.64
C GLU A 352 -13.23 -11.43 -18.13
N ALA A 353 -13.99 -10.49 -17.59
CA ALA A 353 -14.13 -10.33 -16.15
C ALA A 353 -14.58 -11.62 -15.43
N LYS A 354 -15.18 -12.57 -16.13
CA LYS A 354 -15.56 -13.88 -15.60
C LYS A 354 -14.38 -14.78 -15.26
N GLN A 355 -13.29 -14.76 -16.05
CA GLN A 355 -12.10 -15.58 -15.77
C GLN A 355 -11.34 -15.10 -14.51
N LEU A 356 -11.46 -13.82 -14.17
CA LEU A 356 -10.89 -13.26 -12.95
C LEU A 356 -11.77 -13.46 -11.71
N LYS A 357 -13.00 -13.97 -11.87
CA LYS A 357 -13.93 -14.15 -10.75
C LYS A 357 -13.62 -15.35 -9.88
N ASN A 358 -12.90 -16.34 -10.39
CA ASN A 358 -12.56 -17.54 -9.63
C ASN A 358 -11.18 -17.37 -8.99
N PRO A 359 -11.10 -17.11 -7.67
CA PRO A 359 -9.81 -17.06 -6.98
C PRO A 359 -9.15 -18.44 -7.00
N ASN A 360 -7.86 -18.49 -7.27
CA ASN A 360 -7.11 -19.74 -7.23
C ASN A 360 -6.76 -20.10 -5.78
N LEU A 361 -7.66 -20.83 -5.13
CA LEU A 361 -7.49 -21.27 -3.74
C LEU A 361 -6.31 -22.24 -3.59
N LEU A 362 -5.99 -23.04 -4.63
CA LEU A 362 -4.86 -23.96 -4.59
C LEU A 362 -3.53 -23.18 -4.40
N SER A 363 -3.30 -22.15 -5.19
CA SER A 363 -2.11 -21.30 -5.06
C SER A 363 -2.03 -20.60 -3.70
N LEU A 364 -3.18 -20.19 -3.15
CA LEU A 364 -3.25 -19.58 -1.83
C LEU A 364 -2.81 -20.58 -0.75
N PHE A 365 -3.37 -21.78 -0.73
CA PHE A 365 -3.02 -22.81 0.27
C PHE A 365 -1.59 -23.30 0.12
N ILE A 366 -1.09 -23.49 -1.12
CA ILE A 366 0.33 -23.83 -1.36
C ILE A 366 1.22 -22.74 -0.78
N GLY A 367 0.91 -21.47 -1.01
CA GLY A 367 1.69 -20.37 -0.47
C GLY A 367 1.65 -20.31 1.06
N ILE A 368 0.51 -20.57 1.69
CA ILE A 368 0.39 -20.67 3.15
C ILE A 368 1.25 -21.84 3.67
N ILE A 369 1.18 -23.02 3.04
CA ILE A 369 2.01 -24.18 3.42
C ILE A 369 3.49 -23.83 3.34
N LEU A 370 3.94 -23.25 2.22
CA LEU A 370 5.33 -22.81 2.07
C LEU A 370 5.73 -21.78 3.12
N GLY A 371 4.81 -20.86 3.46
CA GLY A 371 5.02 -19.88 4.52
C GLY A 371 5.18 -20.52 5.90
N LEU A 372 4.34 -21.48 6.23
CA LEU A 372 4.42 -22.21 7.49
C LEU A 372 5.69 -23.08 7.57
N VAL A 373 6.06 -23.74 6.46
CA VAL A 373 7.33 -24.50 6.39
C VAL A 373 8.52 -23.56 6.61
N LEU A 374 8.58 -22.41 5.91
CA LEU A 374 9.63 -21.43 6.11
C LEU A 374 9.64 -20.87 7.54
N GLY A 375 8.47 -20.62 8.10
CA GLY A 375 8.29 -20.16 9.48
C GLY A 375 8.74 -21.16 10.54
N SER A 376 8.73 -22.44 10.22
CA SER A 376 9.11 -23.54 11.12
C SER A 376 10.61 -23.86 11.10
N ILE A 377 11.36 -23.32 10.15
CA ILE A 377 12.81 -23.55 10.03
C ILE A 377 13.52 -22.95 11.24
N PRO A 378 14.25 -23.77 12.04
CA PRO A 378 15.02 -23.24 13.16
C PRO A 378 16.28 -22.54 12.66
N ILE A 379 16.48 -21.30 13.10
CA ILE A 379 17.67 -20.49 12.78
C ILE A 379 18.51 -20.43 14.07
N MET A 380 19.73 -20.95 14.00
CA MET A 380 20.69 -20.89 15.09
C MET A 380 21.44 -19.55 15.00
N ILE A 381 21.33 -18.73 16.04
CA ILE A 381 22.12 -17.50 16.16
C ILE A 381 23.19 -17.72 17.22
N PRO A 382 24.48 -17.46 16.93
CA PRO A 382 25.55 -17.56 17.91
C PRO A 382 25.24 -16.70 19.15
N GLY A 383 25.30 -17.29 20.34
CA GLY A 383 25.02 -16.62 21.60
C GLY A 383 23.59 -16.76 22.14
N ILE A 384 22.67 -17.39 21.38
CA ILE A 384 21.30 -17.71 21.83
C ILE A 384 21.15 -19.22 21.97
N SER A 385 20.76 -19.67 23.17
CA SER A 385 20.68 -21.10 23.50
C SER A 385 19.52 -21.84 22.81
N THR A 386 18.48 -21.12 22.38
CA THR A 386 17.31 -21.71 21.72
C THR A 386 17.25 -21.31 20.27
N PRO A 387 16.95 -22.23 19.33
CA PRO A 387 16.80 -21.89 17.92
C PRO A 387 15.57 -21.00 17.72
N ILE A 388 15.79 -19.89 16.98
CA ILE A 388 14.74 -18.93 16.66
C ILE A 388 14.02 -19.37 15.40
N LYS A 389 12.70 -19.26 15.38
CA LYS A 389 11.85 -19.52 14.21
C LYS A 389 11.12 -18.24 13.81
N LEU A 390 10.91 -18.05 12.51
CA LEU A 390 10.09 -16.93 12.02
C LEU A 390 8.61 -17.05 12.44
N GLY A 391 8.17 -18.25 12.78
CA GLY A 391 6.82 -18.53 13.27
C GLY A 391 5.74 -18.41 12.21
N ILE A 392 4.49 -18.52 12.69
CA ILE A 392 3.29 -18.47 11.83
C ILE A 392 2.96 -17.06 11.29
N ALA A 393 3.69 -16.04 11.73
CA ALA A 393 3.57 -14.68 11.21
C ALA A 393 4.71 -14.34 10.22
N GLY A 394 5.97 -14.60 10.60
CA GLY A 394 7.14 -14.20 9.80
C GLY A 394 7.31 -15.01 8.52
N GLY A 395 7.09 -16.32 8.56
CA GLY A 395 7.18 -17.17 7.36
C GLY A 395 6.15 -16.81 6.30
N PRO A 396 4.85 -16.78 6.63
CA PRO A 396 3.79 -16.43 5.67
C PRO A 396 3.92 -15.04 5.07
N ILE A 397 4.40 -14.02 5.79
CA ILE A 397 4.58 -12.69 5.19
C ILE A 397 5.68 -12.70 4.13
N ILE A 398 6.82 -13.39 4.40
CA ILE A 398 7.94 -13.49 3.45
C ILE A 398 7.49 -14.21 2.18
N VAL A 399 6.87 -15.39 2.34
CA VAL A 399 6.39 -16.15 1.18
C VAL A 399 5.30 -15.39 0.44
N GLY A 400 4.38 -14.72 1.15
CA GLY A 400 3.37 -13.86 0.54
C GLY A 400 3.99 -12.75 -0.31
N ILE A 401 5.03 -12.05 0.20
CA ILE A 401 5.77 -11.01 -0.55
C ILE A 401 6.44 -11.61 -1.80
N LEU A 402 7.13 -12.75 -1.65
CA LEU A 402 7.80 -13.41 -2.77
C LEU A 402 6.81 -13.90 -3.84
N MET A 403 5.72 -14.52 -3.42
CA MET A 403 4.65 -14.97 -4.31
C MET A 403 3.96 -13.79 -5.02
N GLY A 404 3.69 -12.70 -4.31
CA GLY A 404 3.12 -11.48 -4.88
C GLY A 404 4.06 -10.81 -5.90
N ALA A 405 5.37 -10.80 -5.62
CA ALA A 405 6.36 -10.16 -6.47
C ALA A 405 6.77 -11.00 -7.69
N PHE A 406 6.99 -12.31 -7.48
CA PHE A 406 7.61 -13.20 -8.46
C PHE A 406 6.66 -14.28 -8.99
N GLY A 407 5.56 -14.60 -8.31
CA GLY A 407 4.58 -15.59 -8.75
C GLY A 407 4.16 -15.43 -10.22
N PRO A 408 3.86 -14.19 -10.68
CA PRO A 408 3.57 -13.94 -12.09
C PRO A 408 4.67 -14.34 -13.08
N ARG A 409 5.95 -14.35 -12.64
CA ARG A 409 7.08 -14.75 -13.51
C ARG A 409 7.17 -16.25 -13.72
N PHE A 410 6.69 -17.02 -12.76
CA PHE A 410 6.72 -18.48 -12.79
C PHE A 410 5.41 -19.08 -13.28
N HIS A 411 4.53 -18.26 -13.91
CA HIS A 411 3.20 -18.67 -14.34
C HIS A 411 2.35 -19.30 -13.22
N ILE A 412 2.77 -19.14 -11.97
CA ILE A 412 1.93 -19.51 -10.83
C ILE A 412 0.79 -18.50 -10.79
N ALA A 413 -0.42 -18.97 -10.95
CA ALA A 413 -1.61 -18.15 -10.89
C ALA A 413 -1.85 -17.68 -9.43
N THR A 414 -0.96 -16.81 -8.94
CA THR A 414 -1.11 -16.13 -7.63
C THR A 414 -2.18 -15.05 -7.67
N TYR A 415 -2.86 -14.93 -8.81
CA TYR A 415 -3.90 -13.93 -9.00
C TYR A 415 -5.11 -14.28 -8.14
N THR A 416 -5.21 -13.58 -7.04
CA THR A 416 -6.47 -13.35 -6.34
C THR A 416 -6.98 -11.98 -6.79
N THR A 417 -8.26 -11.87 -7.16
CA THR A 417 -8.82 -10.55 -7.46
C THR A 417 -8.54 -9.63 -6.27
N ARG A 418 -8.29 -8.35 -6.52
CA ARG A 418 -8.08 -7.38 -5.43
C ARG A 418 -9.17 -7.49 -4.37
N SER A 419 -10.43 -7.68 -4.79
CA SER A 419 -11.57 -7.86 -3.90
C SER A 419 -11.46 -9.14 -3.07
N ALA A 420 -11.07 -10.27 -3.68
CA ALA A 420 -10.89 -11.53 -2.96
C ALA A 420 -9.74 -11.46 -1.96
N ASN A 421 -8.59 -10.87 -2.33
CA ASN A 421 -7.47 -10.69 -1.41
C ASN A 421 -7.81 -9.74 -0.26
N LEU A 422 -8.51 -8.64 -0.53
CA LEU A 422 -9.00 -7.74 0.52
C LEU A 422 -10.01 -8.44 1.44
N MET A 423 -10.91 -9.27 0.89
CA MET A 423 -11.86 -10.05 1.67
C MET A 423 -11.15 -11.06 2.58
N LEU A 424 -10.19 -11.82 2.06
CA LEU A 424 -9.40 -12.78 2.84
C LEU A 424 -8.61 -12.09 3.95
N ARG A 425 -7.98 -10.95 3.62
CA ARG A 425 -7.25 -10.14 4.59
C ARG A 425 -8.17 -9.62 5.68
N GLN A 426 -9.32 -9.06 5.32
CA GLN A 426 -10.28 -8.55 6.30
C GLN A 426 -10.89 -9.67 7.15
N LEU A 427 -11.24 -10.80 6.55
CA LEU A 427 -11.77 -11.97 7.26
C LEU A 427 -10.76 -12.49 8.28
N GLY A 428 -9.50 -12.69 7.85
CA GLY A 428 -8.42 -13.14 8.72
C GLY A 428 -8.19 -12.17 9.87
N LEU A 429 -8.07 -10.88 9.57
CA LEU A 429 -7.89 -9.83 10.58
C LEU A 429 -9.06 -9.76 11.56
N THR A 430 -10.30 -9.84 11.06
CA THR A 430 -11.50 -9.75 11.89
C THR A 430 -11.58 -10.91 12.88
N ILE A 431 -11.34 -12.15 12.41
CA ILE A 431 -11.34 -13.35 13.28
C ILE A 431 -10.21 -13.27 14.30
N TYR A 432 -9.01 -12.88 13.88
CA TYR A 432 -7.86 -12.72 14.77
C TYR A 432 -8.14 -11.68 15.86
N LEU A 433 -8.63 -10.49 15.48
CA LEU A 433 -8.92 -9.42 16.44
C LEU A 433 -10.07 -9.76 17.38
N ALA A 434 -11.10 -10.48 16.92
CA ALA A 434 -12.20 -10.93 17.77
C ALA A 434 -11.70 -11.88 18.87
N GLY A 435 -10.89 -12.87 18.48
CA GLY A 435 -10.31 -13.84 19.42
C GLY A 435 -9.32 -13.18 20.38
N LEU A 436 -8.45 -12.31 19.86
CA LEU A 436 -7.47 -11.58 20.64
C LEU A 436 -8.15 -10.66 21.67
N GLY A 437 -9.18 -9.92 21.25
CA GLY A 437 -9.96 -9.05 22.14
C GLY A 437 -10.65 -9.83 23.26
N LEU A 438 -11.21 -10.98 22.92
CA LEU A 438 -11.87 -11.83 23.90
C LEU A 438 -10.89 -12.32 24.99
N SER A 439 -9.67 -12.71 24.58
CA SER A 439 -8.61 -13.10 25.53
C SER A 439 -8.12 -11.93 26.38
N ALA A 440 -7.92 -10.75 25.75
CA ALA A 440 -7.41 -9.56 26.43
C ALA A 440 -8.46 -8.86 27.31
N GLY A 441 -9.74 -9.19 27.15
CA GLY A 441 -10.85 -8.52 27.86
C GLY A 441 -10.92 -8.83 29.34
N VAL A 442 -10.38 -10.00 29.73
CA VAL A 442 -10.33 -10.40 31.16
C VAL A 442 -9.35 -9.47 31.89
N GLY A 443 -9.84 -8.74 32.88
CA GLY A 443 -9.05 -7.81 33.68
C GLY A 443 -8.68 -6.49 32.96
N PHE A 444 -9.12 -6.24 31.70
CA PHE A 444 -8.74 -5.05 30.93
C PHE A 444 -9.06 -3.74 31.65
N PHE A 445 -10.30 -3.56 32.11
CA PHE A 445 -10.70 -2.31 32.76
C PHE A 445 -10.07 -2.14 34.14
N GLU A 446 -9.81 -3.27 34.82
CA GLU A 446 -9.11 -3.28 36.12
C GLU A 446 -7.67 -2.79 35.96
N THR A 447 -6.99 -3.12 34.85
CA THR A 447 -5.62 -2.66 34.54
C THR A 447 -5.58 -1.23 34.03
N VAL A 448 -6.46 -0.86 33.09
CA VAL A 448 -6.43 0.43 32.40
C VAL A 448 -6.66 1.62 33.33
N PHE A 449 -7.56 1.45 34.32
CA PHE A 449 -7.89 2.51 35.28
C PHE A 449 -6.97 2.54 36.49
N THR A 450 -5.79 1.92 36.42
CA THR A 450 -4.74 1.97 37.45
C THR A 450 -3.64 2.98 37.07
N LEU A 451 -2.73 3.21 38.03
CA LEU A 451 -1.50 3.98 37.76
C LEU A 451 -0.65 3.33 36.69
N GLU A 452 -0.67 2.01 36.59
CA GLU A 452 0.04 1.25 35.56
C GLU A 452 -0.54 1.49 34.17
N GLY A 453 -1.86 1.46 34.02
CA GLY A 453 -2.53 1.82 32.77
C GLY A 453 -2.23 3.25 32.33
N LEU A 454 -2.15 4.20 33.28
CA LEU A 454 -1.75 5.57 32.97
C LEU A 454 -0.28 5.66 32.49
N LYS A 455 0.64 4.89 33.09
CA LYS A 455 2.02 4.75 32.58
C LYS A 455 2.04 4.21 31.14
N TRP A 456 1.24 3.17 30.85
CA TRP A 456 1.11 2.61 29.51
C TRP A 456 0.65 3.64 28.48
N VAL A 457 -0.35 4.46 28.83
CA VAL A 457 -0.81 5.56 27.97
C VAL A 457 0.32 6.56 27.69
N ALA A 458 1.03 7.01 28.73
CA ALA A 458 2.11 7.97 28.58
C ALA A 458 3.25 7.43 27.72
N VAL A 459 3.67 6.19 27.94
CA VAL A 459 4.70 5.51 27.17
C VAL A 459 4.25 5.31 25.71
N SER A 460 2.99 4.95 25.47
CA SER A 460 2.47 4.78 24.10
C SER A 460 2.48 6.08 23.30
N ILE A 461 2.12 7.20 23.92
CA ILE A 461 2.21 8.53 23.30
C ILE A 461 3.67 8.86 22.95
N LEU A 462 4.60 8.59 23.87
CA LEU A 462 6.02 8.84 23.63
C LEU A 462 6.55 7.99 22.47
N ILE A 463 6.22 6.69 22.43
CA ILE A 463 6.62 5.76 21.35
C ILE A 463 6.03 6.19 20.00
N CYS A 464 4.82 6.75 19.98
CA CYS A 464 4.20 7.24 18.75
C CYS A 464 4.83 8.55 18.28
N VAL A 465 4.89 9.55 19.16
CA VAL A 465 5.17 10.95 18.80
C VAL A 465 6.66 11.20 18.58
N LEU A 466 7.51 10.74 19.51
CA LEU A 466 8.94 11.06 19.49
C LEU A 466 9.66 10.61 18.20
N PRO A 467 9.50 9.35 17.73
CA PRO A 467 10.12 8.90 16.49
C PRO A 467 9.65 9.67 15.25
N VAL A 468 8.36 10.03 15.21
CA VAL A 468 7.77 10.80 14.10
C VAL A 468 8.42 12.18 14.00
N PHE A 469 8.61 12.87 15.15
CA PHE A 469 9.26 14.18 15.15
C PHE A 469 10.76 14.07 14.82
N ILE A 470 11.49 13.15 15.44
CA ILE A 470 12.92 12.95 15.16
C ILE A 470 13.15 12.69 13.66
N THR A 471 12.43 11.71 13.12
CA THR A 471 12.60 11.31 11.71
C THR A 471 12.07 12.39 10.76
N GLY A 472 10.94 13.02 11.07
CA GLY A 472 10.35 14.06 10.23
C GLY A 472 11.23 15.31 10.15
N PHE A 473 11.84 15.74 11.25
CA PHE A 473 12.79 16.86 11.24
C PHE A 473 14.09 16.47 10.54
N ALA A 474 14.60 15.25 10.76
CA ALA A 474 15.79 14.76 10.05
C ALA A 474 15.54 14.71 8.53
N ALA A 475 14.38 14.18 8.10
CA ALA A 475 13.98 14.14 6.70
C ALA A 475 13.92 15.55 6.07
N ALA A 476 13.31 16.51 6.76
CA ALA A 476 13.18 17.87 6.26
C ALA A 476 14.50 18.65 6.24
N LYS A 477 15.27 18.64 7.36
CA LYS A 477 16.44 19.51 7.52
C LYS A 477 17.74 18.88 7.02
N ILE A 478 17.96 17.59 7.27
CA ILE A 478 19.21 16.90 6.89
C ILE A 478 19.08 16.39 5.46
N PHE A 479 18.00 15.66 5.18
CA PHE A 479 17.81 15.01 3.88
C PHE A 479 17.10 15.89 2.87
N LYS A 480 16.64 17.09 3.24
CA LYS A 480 15.94 18.06 2.38
C LYS A 480 14.82 17.39 1.56
N THR A 481 14.00 16.59 2.22
CA THR A 481 12.88 15.89 1.61
C THR A 481 11.71 16.87 1.49
N GLU A 482 11.01 16.85 0.38
CA GLU A 482 9.79 17.64 0.17
C GLU A 482 8.74 17.27 1.22
N TYR A 483 7.85 18.21 1.55
CA TYR A 483 6.87 18.01 2.63
C TYR A 483 5.95 16.82 2.37
N ALA A 484 5.46 16.66 1.13
CA ALA A 484 4.57 15.57 0.76
C ALA A 484 5.23 14.20 0.90
N ASP A 485 6.47 14.07 0.43
CA ASP A 485 7.28 12.85 0.55
C ASP A 485 7.57 12.54 2.02
N ASN A 486 7.89 13.56 2.83
CA ASN A 486 8.18 13.41 4.25
C ASN A 486 6.94 12.89 5.00
N VAL A 487 5.79 13.54 4.86
CA VAL A 487 4.57 13.13 5.56
C VAL A 487 4.06 11.79 5.04
N GLY A 488 4.12 11.53 3.73
CA GLY A 488 3.77 10.24 3.15
C GLY A 488 4.66 9.12 3.68
N MET A 489 5.98 9.34 3.79
CA MET A 489 6.95 8.42 4.37
C MET A 489 6.65 8.15 5.86
N LEU A 490 6.36 9.18 6.66
CA LEU A 490 6.02 9.01 8.07
C LEU A 490 4.72 8.19 8.23
N CYS A 491 3.67 8.51 7.48
CA CYS A 491 2.41 7.76 7.51
C CYS A 491 2.60 6.30 7.05
N GLY A 492 3.38 6.08 5.99
CA GLY A 492 3.69 4.73 5.48
C GLY A 492 4.58 3.93 6.43
N GLY A 493 5.58 4.57 7.03
CA GLY A 493 6.44 3.99 8.06
C GLY A 493 5.70 3.61 9.34
N MET A 494 4.69 4.38 9.73
CA MET A 494 3.79 4.07 10.85
C MET A 494 2.64 3.13 10.44
N ALA A 495 2.57 2.72 9.18
CA ALA A 495 1.50 1.89 8.62
C ALA A 495 0.08 2.47 8.85
N ASN A 496 -0.03 3.80 8.97
CA ASN A 496 -1.25 4.49 9.33
C ASN A 496 -1.84 5.27 8.13
N PRO A 497 -2.79 4.69 7.38
CA PRO A 497 -3.44 5.37 6.25
C PRO A 497 -4.38 6.49 6.70
N PHE A 498 -4.92 6.44 7.92
CA PHE A 498 -5.83 7.47 8.42
C PHE A 498 -5.14 8.82 8.61
N ALA A 499 -3.90 8.81 9.08
CA ALA A 499 -3.12 10.02 9.24
C ALA A 499 -2.80 10.69 7.89
N LEU A 500 -2.74 9.91 6.81
CA LEU A 500 -2.48 10.41 5.46
C LEU A 500 -3.59 11.36 4.97
N ASP A 501 -4.84 11.10 5.33
CA ASP A 501 -5.99 11.94 4.96
C ASP A 501 -5.88 13.37 5.55
N TYR A 502 -5.17 13.51 6.67
CA TYR A 502 -4.92 14.80 7.34
C TYR A 502 -3.66 15.53 6.83
N ALA A 503 -2.80 14.84 6.10
CA ALA A 503 -1.62 15.44 5.48
C ALA A 503 -2.00 16.61 4.57
N GLY A 504 -3.07 16.41 3.78
CA GLY A 504 -3.56 17.34 2.78
C GLY A 504 -2.56 17.58 1.65
N PRO A 505 -2.97 18.18 0.55
CA PRO A 505 -2.05 18.59 -0.51
C PRO A 505 -1.15 19.72 0.02
N ALA A 506 0.15 19.55 -0.14
CA ALA A 506 1.14 20.56 0.26
C ALA A 506 1.39 21.57 -0.85
N SER A 507 1.31 21.13 -2.11
CA SER A 507 1.43 21.93 -3.33
C SER A 507 0.69 21.25 -4.48
N GLU A 508 0.36 21.99 -5.53
CA GLU A 508 -0.23 21.40 -6.75
C GLU A 508 0.76 20.41 -7.36
N GLY A 509 0.39 19.12 -7.41
CA GLY A 509 1.16 18.04 -8.06
C GLY A 509 1.89 17.08 -7.13
N GLU A 510 1.99 17.34 -5.82
CA GLU A 510 2.63 16.45 -4.85
C GLU A 510 1.58 15.66 -4.07
N ASP A 511 1.63 14.32 -4.19
CA ASP A 511 0.72 13.41 -3.50
C ASP A 511 1.48 12.58 -2.44
N PRO A 512 1.24 12.82 -1.13
CA PRO A 512 1.85 12.04 -0.06
C PRO A 512 1.58 10.53 -0.17
N ALA A 513 0.52 10.13 -0.88
CA ALA A 513 0.16 8.72 -1.07
C ALA A 513 1.23 7.95 -1.87
N VAL A 514 2.01 8.61 -2.72
CA VAL A 514 3.10 7.96 -3.48
C VAL A 514 4.22 7.55 -2.54
N ALA A 515 4.68 8.44 -1.67
CA ALA A 515 5.70 8.14 -0.67
C ALA A 515 5.19 7.11 0.35
N TYR A 516 3.93 7.22 0.78
CA TYR A 516 3.27 6.20 1.61
C TYR A 516 3.35 4.82 0.96
N ALA A 517 2.89 4.68 -0.29
CA ALA A 517 2.88 3.41 -1.01
C ALA A 517 4.29 2.84 -1.23
N THR A 518 5.30 3.71 -1.34
CA THR A 518 6.70 3.33 -1.53
C THR A 518 7.27 2.68 -0.26
N VAL A 519 7.02 3.23 0.92
CA VAL A 519 7.66 2.75 2.16
C VAL A 519 6.82 1.71 2.90
N TYR A 520 5.51 1.71 2.74
CA TYR A 520 4.57 0.84 3.46
C TYR A 520 4.92 -0.66 3.40
N PRO A 521 5.26 -1.26 2.22
CA PRO A 521 5.59 -2.67 2.13
C PRO A 521 6.79 -3.07 2.98
N VAL A 522 7.85 -2.27 2.91
CA VAL A 522 9.11 -2.51 3.66
C VAL A 522 8.88 -2.28 5.15
N SER A 523 8.12 -1.23 5.49
CA SER A 523 7.86 -0.87 6.89
C SER A 523 7.07 -1.96 7.64
N ILE A 524 6.04 -2.54 7.02
CA ILE A 524 5.29 -3.63 7.66
C ILE A 524 6.20 -4.84 7.92
N PHE A 525 7.00 -5.23 6.92
CA PHE A 525 7.94 -6.32 7.06
C PHE A 525 8.93 -6.09 8.21
N LEU A 526 9.56 -4.93 8.23
CA LEU A 526 10.54 -4.57 9.26
C LEU A 526 9.92 -4.53 10.67
N ARG A 527 8.68 -4.05 10.82
CA ARG A 527 7.99 -4.01 12.11
C ARG A 527 7.66 -5.42 12.63
N VAL A 528 7.25 -6.34 11.75
CA VAL A 528 7.04 -7.75 12.14
C VAL A 528 8.34 -8.35 12.67
N ILE A 529 9.45 -8.12 11.98
CA ILE A 529 10.77 -8.62 12.42
C ILE A 529 11.24 -7.92 13.71
N SER A 530 11.02 -6.61 13.83
CA SER A 530 11.44 -5.86 15.03
C SER A 530 10.74 -6.35 16.30
N ALA A 531 9.45 -6.72 16.24
CA ALA A 531 8.74 -7.29 17.39
C ALA A 531 9.38 -8.60 17.87
N GLN A 532 9.70 -9.48 16.91
CA GLN A 532 10.36 -10.75 17.25
C GLN A 532 11.73 -10.51 17.88
N ILE A 533 12.54 -9.61 17.29
CA ILE A 533 13.87 -9.27 17.82
C ILE A 533 13.76 -8.67 19.23
N ILE A 534 12.83 -7.75 19.47
CA ILE A 534 12.67 -7.10 20.76
C ILE A 534 12.29 -8.12 21.83
N ILE A 535 11.34 -9.01 21.57
CA ILE A 535 10.98 -10.09 22.51
C ILE A 535 12.18 -10.98 22.80
N LEU A 536 12.94 -11.37 21.78
CA LEU A 536 14.12 -12.23 21.95
C LEU A 536 15.26 -11.56 22.71
N LEU A 537 15.34 -10.24 22.70
CA LEU A 537 16.39 -9.47 23.39
C LEU A 537 16.03 -9.14 24.84
N LEU A 538 14.71 -8.99 25.15
CA LEU A 538 14.24 -8.46 26.44
C LEU A 538 13.57 -9.51 27.32
N ALA A 539 13.00 -10.57 26.74
CA ALA A 539 12.36 -11.67 27.47
C ALA A 539 13.29 -12.85 27.62
#